data_31e1ef5b6456db704ca167ebb8240daf
#
_entry.id   31e1ef5b6456db704ca167ebb8240daf
#
_cell.length_a   1.000
_cell.length_b   1.000
_cell.length_c   1.000
_cell.angle_alpha   90.00
_cell.angle_beta   90.00
_cell.angle_gamma   90.00
#
_symmetry.space_group_name_H-M   'P 1'
#
loop_
_entity.id
_entity.type
_entity.pdbx_description
1 polymer ?
#
loop_
_entity_poly.entity_id
_entity_poly.type
_entity_poly.pdbx_seq_one_letter_code
_entity_poly.pdbx_strand_id
1 'polypeptide(L)'
;FAESWLRATHNGQPTGAIATLMSTINQSWAPPMEGQDHMNFILSETSENSDSRSFGGISMNGCMQMNDTYGSGGADMTDTWTCFGDPSVIVRTQAPENMAVSYNPAIPVGSTSLDVSCSSEGALVSLTLDSEIIGTAIVDGGMATVNFDALSSVGDITVTVTALNTTPEIGTISVVILDGPWLVVTSYELNGDEDGMFSFGESYDLHFTVENIGTEATSEISIGTTVDGPIELSSSGDNIPGIAAGESYTYSGLYFPTTIMNSIIDGDEGLVNFSMSSEEGTWNS
;
A
#
# COMPACT_ATOMS: atom_id res chain seq x y z
N PHE A 1 6.06 31.57 -18.01
CA PHE A 1 7.30 31.15 -17.30
C PHE A 1 7.16 29.76 -16.71
N ALA A 2 6.14 29.46 -15.89
CA ALA A 2 5.95 28.16 -15.27
C ALA A 2 5.99 26.99 -16.26
N GLU A 3 5.22 27.06 -17.35
CA GLU A 3 5.20 26.05 -18.40
C GLU A 3 6.58 25.85 -19.04
N SER A 4 7.34 26.95 -19.25
CA SER A 4 8.68 26.86 -19.83
C SER A 4 9.65 26.09 -18.93
N TRP A 5 9.51 26.22 -17.60
CA TRP A 5 10.31 25.45 -16.65
C TRP A 5 9.97 23.96 -16.70
N LEU A 6 8.68 23.60 -16.75
CA LEU A 6 8.23 22.19 -16.79
C LEU A 6 8.63 21.51 -18.12
N ARG A 7 8.66 22.25 -19.22
CA ARG A 7 8.93 21.72 -20.57
C ARG A 7 10.38 21.85 -21.01
N ALA A 8 11.27 22.32 -20.14
CA ALA A 8 12.68 22.49 -20.49
C ALA A 8 13.34 21.16 -20.85
N THR A 9 14.12 21.16 -21.92
CA THR A 9 14.88 19.98 -22.37
C THR A 9 16.33 20.38 -22.66
N HIS A 10 17.25 19.43 -22.47
CA HIS A 10 18.64 19.53 -22.90
C HIS A 10 19.02 18.27 -23.67
N ASN A 11 19.55 18.43 -24.88
CA ASN A 11 19.88 17.30 -25.77
C ASN A 11 18.72 16.31 -25.99
N GLY A 12 17.48 16.83 -26.04
CA GLY A 12 16.28 16.03 -26.24
C GLY A 12 15.80 15.26 -25.00
N GLN A 13 16.45 15.42 -23.85
CA GLN A 13 16.04 14.81 -22.59
C GLN A 13 15.33 15.86 -21.70
N PRO A 14 14.28 15.47 -20.97
CA PRO A 14 13.64 16.35 -19.98
C PRO A 14 14.63 16.78 -18.90
N THR A 15 14.77 18.09 -18.70
CA THR A 15 15.66 18.69 -17.69
C THR A 15 14.99 19.83 -16.93
N GLY A 16 13.69 19.97 -17.10
CA GLY A 16 12.89 21.01 -16.46
C GLY A 16 12.55 20.70 -15.00
N ALA A 17 11.76 21.59 -14.44
CA ALA A 17 11.20 21.39 -13.10
C ALA A 17 10.14 20.28 -13.11
N ILE A 18 10.02 19.54 -12.02
CA ILE A 18 8.94 18.54 -11.81
C ILE A 18 7.66 19.25 -11.40
N ALA A 19 7.77 20.32 -10.60
CA ALA A 19 6.67 21.17 -10.19
C ALA A 19 7.14 22.63 -10.07
N THR A 20 6.24 23.59 -10.21
CA THR A 20 6.50 25.01 -10.03
C THR A 20 5.34 25.69 -9.33
N LEU A 21 5.63 26.64 -8.46
CA LEU A 21 4.67 27.58 -7.89
C LEU A 21 4.99 28.97 -8.40
N MET A 22 4.12 29.56 -9.18
CA MET A 22 4.37 30.86 -9.81
C MET A 22 3.14 31.74 -9.84
N SER A 23 3.36 33.04 -9.73
CA SER A 23 2.32 34.03 -9.84
C SER A 23 1.87 34.22 -11.30
N THR A 24 0.56 34.45 -11.48
CA THR A 24 -0.06 34.80 -12.77
C THR A 24 -0.07 36.28 -13.07
N ILE A 25 0.28 37.12 -12.09
CA ILE A 25 0.34 38.58 -12.21
C ILE A 25 1.63 39.13 -11.57
N ASN A 26 1.88 40.44 -11.77
CA ASN A 26 2.91 41.12 -11.03
C ASN A 26 2.55 41.18 -9.54
N GLN A 27 3.49 40.81 -8.69
CA GLN A 27 3.33 40.73 -7.23
C GLN A 27 3.80 42.00 -6.53
N SER A 28 3.21 42.31 -5.39
CA SER A 28 3.85 43.20 -4.40
C SER A 28 5.07 42.54 -3.78
N TRP A 29 5.87 43.30 -3.00
CA TRP A 29 7.10 42.76 -2.42
C TRP A 29 6.86 41.97 -1.12
N ALA A 30 6.26 42.61 -0.12
CA ALA A 30 6.29 42.11 1.25
C ALA A 30 5.49 40.82 1.46
N PRO A 31 4.21 40.68 1.04
CA PRO A 31 3.47 39.44 1.29
C PRO A 31 4.09 38.21 0.62
N PRO A 32 4.50 38.24 -0.66
CA PRO A 32 5.16 37.09 -1.30
C PRO A 32 6.50 36.69 -0.68
N MET A 33 7.26 37.66 -0.17
CA MET A 33 8.53 37.37 0.55
C MET A 33 8.26 36.59 1.83
N GLU A 34 7.26 36.97 2.62
CA GLU A 34 6.84 36.24 3.83
C GLU A 34 6.49 34.80 3.51
N GLY A 35 5.68 34.56 2.45
CA GLY A 35 5.36 33.21 2.02
C GLY A 35 6.58 32.40 1.63
N GLN A 36 7.51 32.99 0.86
CA GLN A 36 8.75 32.33 0.44
C GLN A 36 9.69 32.06 1.62
N ASP A 37 9.81 32.97 2.57
CA ASP A 37 10.60 32.77 3.77
C ASP A 37 10.05 31.61 4.60
N HIS A 38 8.74 31.53 4.75
CA HIS A 38 8.11 30.41 5.46
C HIS A 38 8.33 29.06 4.74
N MET A 39 8.24 29.02 3.40
CA MET A 39 8.59 27.83 2.62
C MET A 39 10.05 27.39 2.89
N ASN A 40 10.98 28.34 2.97
CA ASN A 40 12.38 28.07 3.31
C ASN A 40 12.53 27.56 4.75
N PHE A 41 11.75 28.06 5.71
CA PHE A 41 11.76 27.56 7.09
C PHE A 41 11.29 26.11 7.18
N ILE A 42 10.28 25.72 6.40
CA ILE A 42 9.86 24.32 6.31
C ILE A 42 10.99 23.46 5.76
N LEU A 43 11.61 23.86 4.65
CA LEU A 43 12.70 23.13 4.02
C LEU A 43 13.95 23.02 4.90
N SER A 44 14.25 24.06 5.71
CA SER A 44 15.38 24.07 6.64
C SER A 44 15.07 23.44 8.01
N GLU A 45 13.88 22.84 8.17
CA GLU A 45 13.43 22.18 9.41
C GLU A 45 13.40 23.12 10.64
N THR A 46 13.14 24.40 10.41
CA THR A 46 13.03 25.42 11.46
C THR A 46 11.60 25.87 11.72
N SER A 47 10.62 25.27 11.03
CA SER A 47 9.19 25.51 11.18
C SER A 47 8.52 24.37 11.94
N GLU A 48 7.43 24.65 12.66
CA GLU A 48 6.53 23.63 13.22
C GLU A 48 5.85 22.75 12.14
N ASN A 49 5.80 23.23 10.89
CA ASN A 49 5.24 22.53 9.74
C ASN A 49 6.31 21.80 8.90
N SER A 50 7.49 21.52 9.45
CA SER A 50 8.61 20.90 8.71
C SER A 50 8.32 19.48 8.23
N ASP A 51 7.27 18.81 8.75
CA ASP A 51 6.80 17.51 8.25
C ASP A 51 6.05 17.61 6.90
N SER A 52 5.57 18.80 6.54
CA SER A 52 4.85 19.06 5.28
C SER A 52 5.82 19.22 4.10
N ARG A 53 6.58 18.17 3.76
CA ARG A 53 7.66 18.18 2.75
C ARG A 53 7.20 17.99 1.32
N SER A 54 5.91 17.72 1.07
CA SER A 54 5.40 17.71 -0.30
C SER A 54 5.43 19.12 -0.88
N PHE A 55 5.63 19.24 -2.20
CA PHE A 55 5.65 20.53 -2.87
C PHE A 55 4.37 21.33 -2.62
N GLY A 56 3.20 20.68 -2.66
CA GLY A 56 1.92 21.29 -2.31
C GLY A 56 1.83 21.69 -0.84
N GLY A 57 2.32 20.86 0.07
CA GLY A 57 2.33 21.15 1.51
C GLY A 57 3.17 22.39 1.83
N ILE A 58 4.39 22.47 1.28
CA ILE A 58 5.28 23.65 1.42
C ILE A 58 4.61 24.89 0.83
N SER A 59 4.06 24.77 -0.38
CA SER A 59 3.39 25.86 -1.09
C SER A 59 2.19 26.39 -0.33
N MET A 60 1.32 25.50 0.18
CA MET A 60 0.13 25.86 0.91
C MET A 60 0.47 26.55 2.24
N ASN A 61 1.41 25.98 3.01
CA ASN A 61 1.82 26.57 4.29
C ASN A 61 2.45 27.97 4.10
N GLY A 62 3.25 28.17 3.04
CA GLY A 62 3.76 29.49 2.70
C GLY A 62 2.65 30.50 2.36
N CYS A 63 1.65 30.08 1.59
CA CYS A 63 0.47 30.92 1.29
C CYS A 63 -0.33 31.23 2.56
N MET A 64 -0.56 30.27 3.44
CA MET A 64 -1.27 30.47 4.70
C MET A 64 -0.53 31.46 5.60
N GLN A 65 0.79 31.32 5.76
CA GLN A 65 1.61 32.25 6.52
C GLN A 65 1.51 33.68 5.96
N MET A 66 1.57 33.84 4.65
CA MET A 66 1.41 35.11 3.97
C MET A 66 0.03 35.73 4.26
N ASN A 67 -1.03 34.93 4.26
CA ASN A 67 -2.39 35.35 4.57
C ASN A 67 -2.52 35.76 6.04
N ASP A 68 -1.96 35.01 6.95
CA ASP A 68 -2.00 35.29 8.39
C ASP A 68 -1.27 36.60 8.72
N THR A 69 -0.13 36.85 8.06
CA THR A 69 0.68 38.06 8.32
C THR A 69 0.08 39.32 7.71
N TYR A 70 -0.47 39.23 6.49
CA TYR A 70 -0.91 40.40 5.70
C TYR A 70 -2.43 40.49 5.46
N GLY A 71 -3.23 39.56 5.98
CA GLY A 71 -4.68 39.55 5.84
C GLY A 71 -5.12 39.56 4.37
N SER A 72 -5.99 40.51 3.98
CA SER A 72 -6.48 40.62 2.61
C SER A 72 -5.35 40.83 1.58
N GLY A 73 -4.27 41.53 1.95
CA GLY A 73 -3.12 41.73 1.06
C GLY A 73 -2.34 40.43 0.81
N GLY A 74 -2.33 39.50 1.76
CA GLY A 74 -1.81 38.16 1.59
C GLY A 74 -2.72 37.31 0.71
N ALA A 75 -4.02 37.32 0.99
CA ALA A 75 -5.03 36.60 0.22
C ALA A 75 -5.05 37.01 -1.27
N ASP A 76 -4.99 38.32 -1.54
CA ASP A 76 -4.89 38.85 -2.91
C ASP A 76 -3.69 38.29 -3.69
N MET A 77 -2.56 38.03 -2.98
CA MET A 77 -1.37 37.43 -3.61
C MET A 77 -1.53 35.92 -3.76
N THR A 78 -2.05 35.24 -2.74
CA THR A 78 -2.32 33.80 -2.76
C THR A 78 -3.22 33.39 -3.93
N ASP A 79 -4.30 34.13 -4.17
CA ASP A 79 -5.27 33.88 -5.24
C ASP A 79 -4.63 33.92 -6.66
N THR A 80 -3.47 34.51 -6.78
CA THR A 80 -2.74 34.62 -8.05
C THR A 80 -1.61 33.62 -8.20
N TRP A 81 -1.31 32.85 -7.16
CA TRP A 81 -0.28 31.83 -7.23
C TRP A 81 -0.87 30.51 -7.73
N THR A 82 -0.19 29.93 -8.72
CA THR A 82 -0.65 28.70 -9.36
C THR A 82 0.44 27.64 -9.25
N CYS A 83 0.06 26.48 -8.71
CA CYS A 83 0.89 25.28 -8.71
C CYS A 83 0.73 24.53 -10.02
N PHE A 84 1.83 24.23 -10.69
CA PHE A 84 1.91 23.37 -11.87
C PHE A 84 2.74 22.14 -11.55
N GLY A 85 2.33 20.99 -12.05
CA GLY A 85 2.94 19.70 -11.78
C GLY A 85 2.24 18.96 -10.65
N ASP A 86 2.87 17.94 -10.12
CA ASP A 86 2.30 17.10 -9.05
C ASP A 86 2.60 17.72 -7.66
N PRO A 87 1.57 18.17 -6.91
CA PRO A 87 1.76 18.74 -5.59
C PRO A 87 2.17 17.70 -4.53
N SER A 88 2.01 16.41 -4.79
CA SER A 88 2.38 15.33 -3.86
C SER A 88 3.88 15.02 -3.85
N VAL A 89 4.63 15.51 -4.83
CA VAL A 89 6.08 15.27 -4.94
C VAL A 89 6.80 15.76 -3.70
N ILE A 90 7.59 14.88 -3.08
CA ILE A 90 8.40 15.22 -1.91
C ILE A 90 9.64 15.99 -2.35
N VAL A 91 9.85 17.17 -1.74
CA VAL A 91 11.02 18.00 -2.01
C VAL A 91 12.23 17.47 -1.26
N ARG A 92 13.27 17.13 -2.01
CA ARG A 92 14.54 16.64 -1.45
C ARG A 92 15.43 17.83 -1.06
N THR A 93 16.06 17.73 0.10
CA THR A 93 16.89 18.81 0.68
C THR A 93 18.38 18.47 0.67
N GLN A 94 18.74 17.24 0.28
CA GLN A 94 20.12 16.76 0.23
C GLN A 94 20.37 15.97 -1.06
N ALA A 95 21.62 15.75 -1.38
CA ALA A 95 21.98 14.79 -2.42
C ALA A 95 21.48 13.39 -1.99
N PRO A 96 20.79 12.65 -2.89
CA PRO A 96 20.26 11.35 -2.50
C PRO A 96 21.38 10.35 -2.23
N GLU A 97 21.21 9.59 -1.14
CA GLU A 97 22.10 8.49 -0.75
C GLU A 97 21.47 7.14 -1.14
N ASN A 98 22.32 6.14 -1.32
CA ASN A 98 21.82 4.79 -1.62
C ASN A 98 21.34 4.11 -0.33
N MET A 99 20.23 3.37 -0.43
CA MET A 99 19.76 2.49 0.62
C MET A 99 20.32 1.08 0.43
N ALA A 100 20.61 0.39 1.52
CA ALA A 100 20.83 -1.06 1.49
C ALA A 100 19.45 -1.72 1.64
N VAL A 101 18.99 -2.41 0.58
CA VAL A 101 17.72 -3.12 0.56
C VAL A 101 17.98 -4.58 0.26
N SER A 102 17.32 -5.48 0.98
CA SER A 102 17.38 -6.91 0.71
C SER A 102 16.04 -7.60 0.98
N TYR A 103 15.70 -8.56 0.14
CA TYR A 103 14.51 -9.38 0.20
C TYR A 103 14.75 -10.71 -0.52
N ASN A 104 13.87 -11.68 -0.31
CA ASN A 104 13.97 -12.95 -1.03
C ASN A 104 13.68 -12.71 -2.54
N PRO A 105 14.59 -13.11 -3.45
CA PRO A 105 14.42 -12.89 -4.89
C PRO A 105 13.33 -13.74 -5.54
N ALA A 106 12.79 -14.74 -4.82
CA ALA A 106 11.70 -15.58 -5.28
C ALA A 106 10.79 -15.96 -4.11
N ILE A 107 9.47 -15.97 -4.36
CA ILE A 107 8.46 -16.43 -3.42
C ILE A 107 7.55 -17.45 -4.11
N PRO A 108 7.00 -18.42 -3.37
CA PRO A 108 6.06 -19.38 -3.96
C PRO A 108 4.71 -18.72 -4.30
N VAL A 109 4.05 -19.25 -5.29
CA VAL A 109 2.61 -19.03 -5.50
C VAL A 109 1.88 -19.39 -4.20
N GLY A 110 0.85 -18.64 -3.82
CA GLY A 110 0.15 -18.76 -2.54
C GLY A 110 0.73 -17.95 -1.39
N SER A 111 1.89 -17.28 -1.60
CA SER A 111 2.42 -16.35 -0.59
C SER A 111 1.46 -15.18 -0.38
N THR A 112 1.37 -14.72 0.88
CA THR A 112 0.53 -13.60 1.32
C THR A 112 1.33 -12.45 1.93
N SER A 113 2.64 -12.62 2.08
CA SER A 113 3.52 -11.59 2.64
C SER A 113 4.93 -11.67 2.09
N LEU A 114 5.64 -10.55 2.20
CA LEU A 114 7.05 -10.42 1.89
C LEU A 114 7.76 -9.56 2.94
N ASP A 115 8.86 -10.08 3.47
CA ASP A 115 9.75 -9.31 4.34
C ASP A 115 10.82 -8.60 3.52
N VAL A 116 10.96 -7.30 3.74
CA VAL A 116 11.97 -6.44 3.10
C VAL A 116 12.80 -5.77 4.18
N SER A 117 14.10 -6.03 4.20
CA SER A 117 15.05 -5.31 5.06
C SER A 117 15.53 -4.06 4.35
N CYS A 118 15.58 -2.94 5.05
CA CYS A 118 16.03 -1.66 4.51
C CYS A 118 16.82 -0.87 5.56
N SER A 119 17.92 -0.24 5.14
CA SER A 119 18.75 0.59 6.03
C SER A 119 18.13 1.96 6.37
N SER A 120 17.07 2.37 5.67
CA SER A 120 16.41 3.66 5.86
C SER A 120 15.12 3.48 6.65
N GLU A 121 15.13 3.96 7.90
CA GLU A 121 13.94 3.98 8.75
C GLU A 121 12.85 4.87 8.15
N GLY A 122 11.59 4.44 8.24
CA GLY A 122 10.46 5.16 7.64
C GLY A 122 10.36 5.06 6.12
N ALA A 123 11.20 4.25 5.46
CA ALA A 123 11.09 4.02 4.01
C ALA A 123 9.76 3.34 3.67
N LEU A 124 9.14 3.75 2.56
CA LEU A 124 7.96 3.10 2.01
C LEU A 124 8.38 1.97 1.07
N VAL A 125 7.94 0.77 1.35
CA VAL A 125 8.02 -0.39 0.47
C VAL A 125 6.69 -0.55 -0.27
N SER A 126 6.71 -0.71 -1.57
CA SER A 126 5.54 -0.97 -2.42
C SER A 126 5.80 -2.17 -3.32
N LEU A 127 4.85 -3.08 -3.39
CA LEU A 127 4.85 -4.23 -4.30
C LEU A 127 3.83 -4.00 -5.40
N THR A 128 4.25 -4.21 -6.65
CA THR A 128 3.41 -4.02 -7.83
C THR A 128 3.41 -5.29 -8.69
N LEU A 129 2.22 -5.78 -9.01
CA LEU A 129 2.00 -6.89 -9.93
C LEU A 129 1.08 -6.40 -11.06
N ASP A 130 1.43 -6.65 -12.32
CA ASP A 130 0.65 -6.25 -13.50
C ASP A 130 0.22 -4.77 -13.51
N SER A 131 1.08 -3.86 -13.01
CA SER A 131 0.85 -2.41 -12.87
C SER A 131 -0.13 -2.00 -11.76
N GLU A 132 -0.58 -2.92 -10.93
CA GLU A 132 -1.42 -2.66 -9.76
C GLU A 132 -0.59 -2.81 -8.48
N ILE A 133 -0.80 -1.93 -7.51
CA ILE A 133 -0.17 -2.05 -6.19
C ILE A 133 -0.91 -3.14 -5.41
N ILE A 134 -0.19 -4.22 -5.06
CA ILE A 134 -0.75 -5.34 -4.31
C ILE A 134 -0.51 -5.22 -2.80
N GLY A 135 0.41 -4.38 -2.36
CA GLY A 135 0.67 -4.15 -0.95
C GLY A 135 1.71 -3.06 -0.71
N THR A 136 1.64 -2.45 0.47
CA THR A 136 2.61 -1.45 0.92
C THR A 136 2.89 -1.63 2.41
N ALA A 137 4.10 -1.27 2.85
CA ALA A 137 4.46 -1.21 4.26
C ALA A 137 5.54 -0.14 4.51
N ILE A 138 5.62 0.33 5.74
CA ILE A 138 6.66 1.26 6.19
C ILE A 138 7.73 0.48 6.95
N VAL A 139 8.99 0.80 6.70
CA VAL A 139 10.13 0.22 7.43
C VAL A 139 10.13 0.73 8.87
N ASP A 140 10.09 -0.21 9.81
CA ASP A 140 10.21 0.03 11.25
C ASP A 140 11.24 -0.95 11.82
N GLY A 141 12.23 -0.43 12.56
CA GLY A 141 13.32 -1.25 13.09
C GLY A 141 14.17 -1.92 12.01
N GLY A 142 14.28 -1.34 10.82
CA GLY A 142 15.07 -1.85 9.70
C GLY A 142 14.38 -2.91 8.84
N MET A 143 13.09 -3.19 9.06
CA MET A 143 12.32 -4.18 8.32
C MET A 143 10.90 -3.69 8.01
N ALA A 144 10.35 -4.14 6.89
CA ALA A 144 8.94 -3.99 6.54
C ALA A 144 8.38 -5.35 6.11
N THR A 145 7.26 -5.77 6.70
CA THR A 145 6.48 -6.91 6.22
C THR A 145 5.32 -6.37 5.39
N VAL A 146 5.36 -6.62 4.09
CA VAL A 146 4.29 -6.22 3.17
C VAL A 146 3.31 -7.37 3.04
N ASN A 147 2.06 -7.15 3.43
CA ASN A 147 0.98 -8.12 3.28
C ASN A 147 0.22 -7.86 1.99
N PHE A 148 -0.27 -8.91 1.34
CA PHE A 148 -1.03 -8.88 0.10
C PHE A 148 -1.91 -10.13 -0.03
N ASP A 149 -2.86 -10.11 -0.95
CA ASP A 149 -3.69 -11.27 -1.25
C ASP A 149 -2.86 -12.44 -1.80
N ALA A 150 -3.29 -13.68 -1.53
CA ALA A 150 -2.59 -14.88 -1.98
C ALA A 150 -2.35 -14.85 -3.50
N LEU A 151 -1.09 -15.03 -3.90
CA LEU A 151 -0.70 -15.04 -5.30
C LEU A 151 -1.22 -16.31 -6.00
N SER A 152 -2.05 -16.14 -7.02
CA SER A 152 -2.69 -17.25 -7.72
C SER A 152 -1.93 -17.78 -8.94
N SER A 153 -0.86 -17.11 -9.38
CA SER A 153 -0.12 -17.47 -10.60
C SER A 153 1.35 -17.09 -10.52
N VAL A 154 2.16 -17.73 -11.35
CA VAL A 154 3.55 -17.31 -11.57
C VAL A 154 3.61 -15.96 -12.26
N GLY A 155 4.65 -15.19 -11.97
CA GLY A 155 4.85 -13.86 -12.55
C GLY A 155 6.01 -13.16 -11.86
N ASP A 156 6.17 -11.88 -12.15
CA ASP A 156 7.20 -11.06 -11.54
C ASP A 156 6.55 -9.88 -10.78
N ILE A 157 6.88 -9.75 -9.52
CA ILE A 157 6.50 -8.61 -8.67
C ILE A 157 7.61 -7.57 -8.73
N THR A 158 7.26 -6.33 -8.99
CA THR A 158 8.18 -5.21 -8.85
C THR A 158 8.17 -4.73 -7.40
N VAL A 159 9.34 -4.71 -6.77
CA VAL A 159 9.57 -4.10 -5.46
C VAL A 159 10.09 -2.69 -5.66
N THR A 160 9.45 -1.70 -5.07
CA THR A 160 9.91 -0.32 -5.07
C THR A 160 10.07 0.15 -3.63
N VAL A 161 11.27 0.61 -3.27
CA VAL A 161 11.54 1.17 -1.93
C VAL A 161 11.96 2.62 -2.08
N THR A 162 11.29 3.51 -1.35
CA THR A 162 11.56 4.95 -1.39
C THR A 162 11.65 5.54 0.00
N ALA A 163 12.58 6.48 0.19
CA ALA A 163 12.68 7.28 1.41
C ALA A 163 13.12 8.72 1.09
N LEU A 164 12.99 9.61 2.08
CA LEU A 164 13.45 10.99 1.94
C LEU A 164 14.96 11.04 1.71
N ASN A 165 15.38 11.85 0.74
CA ASN A 165 16.80 12.06 0.40
C ASN A 165 17.57 10.78 0.04
N THR A 166 16.88 9.76 -0.47
CA THR A 166 17.52 8.52 -0.94
C THR A 166 17.28 8.30 -2.44
N THR A 167 18.14 7.50 -3.05
CA THR A 167 17.88 6.96 -4.39
C THR A 167 16.86 5.84 -4.25
N PRO A 168 15.74 5.87 -5.00
CA PRO A 168 14.79 4.76 -5.00
C PRO A 168 15.46 3.44 -5.40
N GLU A 169 15.14 2.36 -4.67
CA GLU A 169 15.53 1.01 -5.06
C GLU A 169 14.36 0.37 -5.79
N ILE A 170 14.63 -0.21 -6.96
CA ILE A 170 13.64 -0.91 -7.78
C ILE A 170 14.22 -2.26 -8.17
N GLY A 171 13.54 -3.31 -7.77
CA GLY A 171 13.94 -4.68 -8.10
C GLY A 171 12.76 -5.57 -8.43
N THR A 172 13.04 -6.85 -8.65
CA THR A 172 12.05 -7.83 -9.09
C THR A 172 12.13 -9.08 -8.22
N ILE A 173 10.97 -9.65 -7.90
CA ILE A 173 10.81 -10.94 -7.23
C ILE A 173 10.06 -11.85 -8.18
N SER A 174 10.57 -13.05 -8.42
CA SER A 174 9.88 -14.06 -9.21
C SER A 174 8.90 -14.87 -8.35
N VAL A 175 7.65 -14.96 -8.77
CA VAL A 175 6.65 -15.87 -8.20
C VAL A 175 6.79 -17.21 -8.87
N VAL A 176 7.13 -18.26 -8.10
CA VAL A 176 7.45 -19.59 -8.62
C VAL A 176 6.50 -20.66 -8.08
N ILE A 177 6.20 -21.68 -8.88
CA ILE A 177 5.49 -22.87 -8.42
C ILE A 177 6.52 -23.79 -7.75
N LEU A 178 6.19 -24.28 -6.55
CA LEU A 178 6.94 -25.35 -5.90
C LEU A 178 6.54 -26.71 -6.47
N ASP A 179 7.48 -27.65 -6.53
CA ASP A 179 7.16 -29.04 -6.85
C ASP A 179 6.22 -29.62 -5.77
N GLY A 180 5.15 -30.31 -6.19
CA GLY A 180 4.13 -30.86 -5.30
C GLY A 180 2.81 -30.08 -5.29
N PRO A 181 1.86 -30.47 -4.42
CA PRO A 181 0.59 -29.76 -4.26
C PRO A 181 0.81 -28.42 -3.54
N TRP A 182 0.03 -27.41 -3.94
CA TRP A 182 0.02 -26.10 -3.28
C TRP A 182 -1.40 -25.53 -3.21
N LEU A 183 -1.90 -25.38 -2.00
CA LEU A 183 -3.27 -24.93 -1.77
C LEU A 183 -3.32 -23.45 -1.45
N VAL A 184 -4.26 -22.75 -2.09
CA VAL A 184 -4.56 -21.33 -1.82
C VAL A 184 -6.05 -21.12 -1.72
N VAL A 185 -6.50 -20.14 -0.92
CA VAL A 185 -7.88 -19.68 -0.94
C VAL A 185 -7.98 -18.56 -1.98
N THR A 186 -8.77 -18.80 -3.04
CA THR A 186 -8.87 -17.86 -4.18
C THR A 186 -10.07 -16.93 -4.09
N SER A 187 -11.09 -17.30 -3.33
CA SER A 187 -12.25 -16.45 -3.06
C SER A 187 -12.95 -16.83 -1.77
N TYR A 188 -13.61 -15.87 -1.17
CA TYR A 188 -14.49 -16.09 -0.02
C TYR A 188 -15.68 -15.14 -0.10
N GLU A 189 -16.79 -15.54 0.53
CA GLU A 189 -17.98 -14.72 0.73
C GLU A 189 -18.65 -15.06 2.05
N LEU A 190 -19.26 -14.07 2.67
CA LEU A 190 -20.16 -14.26 3.80
C LEU A 190 -21.58 -14.33 3.26
N ASN A 191 -22.19 -15.54 3.34
CA ASN A 191 -23.52 -15.79 2.85
C ASN A 191 -24.54 -15.61 3.98
N GLY A 192 -25.68 -15.02 3.68
CA GLY A 192 -26.72 -14.67 4.64
C GLY A 192 -27.00 -13.18 4.70
N ASP A 193 -26.32 -12.40 3.85
CA ASP A 193 -26.55 -11.00 3.63
C ASP A 193 -27.54 -10.79 2.47
N GLU A 194 -28.75 -10.31 2.77
CA GLU A 194 -29.81 -10.10 1.76
C GLU A 194 -29.75 -8.69 1.13
N ASP A 195 -29.02 -7.74 1.74
CA ASP A 195 -29.02 -6.32 1.32
C ASP A 195 -27.61 -5.75 1.02
N GLY A 196 -26.55 -6.56 1.11
CA GLY A 196 -25.17 -6.14 0.90
C GLY A 196 -24.59 -5.36 2.08
N MET A 197 -25.22 -5.39 3.26
CA MET A 197 -24.75 -4.68 4.45
C MET A 197 -24.68 -5.60 5.66
N PHE A 198 -23.47 -5.81 6.17
CA PHE A 198 -23.26 -6.58 7.41
C PHE A 198 -23.85 -5.87 8.62
N SER A 199 -24.72 -6.56 9.35
CA SER A 199 -25.39 -6.03 10.54
C SER A 199 -24.73 -6.52 11.82
N PHE A 200 -24.67 -5.68 12.84
CA PHE A 200 -24.09 -6.04 14.14
C PHE A 200 -24.86 -7.17 14.82
N GLY A 201 -24.12 -8.16 15.33
CA GLY A 201 -24.68 -9.29 16.06
C GLY A 201 -25.40 -10.32 15.18
N GLU A 202 -25.36 -10.17 13.86
CA GLU A 202 -25.85 -11.15 12.91
C GLU A 202 -24.83 -12.26 12.70
N SER A 203 -25.29 -13.39 12.21
CA SER A 203 -24.45 -14.55 11.88
C SER A 203 -24.52 -14.82 10.38
N TYR A 204 -23.37 -15.06 9.79
CA TYR A 204 -23.22 -15.35 8.38
C TYR A 204 -22.46 -16.66 8.19
N ASP A 205 -22.70 -17.34 7.08
CA ASP A 205 -21.93 -18.53 6.72
C ASP A 205 -20.73 -18.09 5.83
N LEU A 206 -19.54 -18.54 6.21
CA LEU A 206 -18.36 -18.31 5.41
C LEU A 206 -18.26 -19.38 4.32
N HIS A 207 -18.40 -18.98 3.07
CA HIS A 207 -18.13 -19.78 1.90
C HIS A 207 -16.76 -19.39 1.34
N PHE A 208 -16.00 -20.37 0.87
CA PHE A 208 -14.69 -20.11 0.27
C PHE A 208 -14.30 -21.14 -0.76
N THR A 209 -13.42 -20.78 -1.67
CA THR A 209 -12.90 -21.67 -2.71
C THR A 209 -11.42 -21.91 -2.46
N VAL A 210 -11.04 -23.19 -2.35
CA VAL A 210 -9.64 -23.63 -2.29
C VAL A 210 -9.24 -24.14 -3.66
N GLU A 211 -8.12 -23.67 -4.18
CA GLU A 211 -7.53 -24.14 -5.44
C GLU A 211 -6.18 -24.79 -5.17
N ASN A 212 -5.90 -25.91 -5.83
CA ASN A 212 -4.58 -26.50 -5.85
C ASN A 212 -3.81 -26.00 -7.07
N ILE A 213 -3.01 -24.97 -6.86
CA ILE A 213 -2.15 -24.34 -7.88
C ILE A 213 -0.78 -25.05 -8.03
N GLY A 214 -0.56 -26.13 -7.30
CA GLY A 214 0.63 -26.96 -7.38
C GLY A 214 0.60 -27.92 -8.57
N THR A 215 1.63 -28.77 -8.65
CA THR A 215 1.85 -29.71 -9.76
C THR A 215 1.36 -31.14 -9.47
N GLU A 216 0.96 -31.45 -8.24
CA GLU A 216 0.47 -32.75 -7.80
C GLU A 216 -0.84 -32.64 -7.04
N ALA A 217 -1.62 -33.73 -6.97
CA ALA A 217 -2.86 -33.77 -6.21
C ALA A 217 -2.59 -33.87 -4.69
N THR A 218 -3.53 -33.40 -3.89
CA THR A 218 -3.56 -33.64 -2.44
C THR A 218 -4.38 -34.87 -2.10
N SER A 219 -4.10 -35.49 -0.94
CA SER A 219 -5.05 -36.34 -0.21
C SER A 219 -6.17 -35.51 0.43
N GLU A 220 -7.00 -36.11 1.31
CA GLU A 220 -8.00 -35.36 2.09
C GLU A 220 -7.36 -34.21 2.86
N ILE A 221 -7.99 -33.04 2.81
CA ILE A 221 -7.46 -31.80 3.37
C ILE A 221 -8.25 -31.46 4.66
N SER A 222 -7.54 -31.26 5.75
CA SER A 222 -8.10 -30.71 6.99
C SER A 222 -7.90 -29.19 6.98
N ILE A 223 -8.99 -28.44 7.12
CA ILE A 223 -9.00 -26.98 7.15
C ILE A 223 -9.24 -26.53 8.58
N GLY A 224 -8.33 -25.68 9.08
CA GLY A 224 -8.51 -24.91 10.30
C GLY A 224 -8.63 -23.42 9.96
N THR A 225 -9.41 -22.70 10.75
CA THR A 225 -9.56 -21.25 10.60
C THR A 225 -9.35 -20.55 11.94
N THR A 226 -8.69 -19.41 11.90
CA THR A 226 -8.59 -18.49 13.02
C THR A 226 -8.95 -17.09 12.55
N VAL A 227 -9.45 -16.26 13.47
CA VAL A 227 -9.85 -14.88 13.16
C VAL A 227 -9.09 -13.91 14.04
N ASP A 228 -8.84 -12.75 13.48
CA ASP A 228 -8.33 -11.58 14.17
C ASP A 228 -9.24 -10.38 13.85
N GLY A 229 -9.46 -9.49 14.84
CA GLY A 229 -10.39 -8.37 14.68
C GLY A 229 -11.80 -8.67 15.23
N PRO A 230 -12.82 -7.90 14.80
CA PRO A 230 -14.16 -7.89 15.39
C PRO A 230 -15.11 -8.97 14.85
N ILE A 231 -14.60 -10.15 14.51
CA ILE A 231 -15.38 -11.30 14.04
C ILE A 231 -15.08 -12.53 14.89
N GLU A 232 -16.06 -13.42 15.05
CA GLU A 232 -15.92 -14.69 15.75
C GLU A 232 -16.38 -15.83 14.85
N LEU A 233 -15.66 -16.96 14.92
CA LEU A 233 -16.07 -18.23 14.28
C LEU A 233 -16.65 -19.17 15.33
N SER A 234 -17.80 -19.74 15.05
CA SER A 234 -18.43 -20.76 15.92
C SER A 234 -17.80 -22.12 15.75
N SER A 235 -17.13 -22.38 14.63
CA SER A 235 -16.40 -23.61 14.33
C SER A 235 -15.07 -23.23 13.67
N SER A 236 -14.00 -23.94 14.03
CA SER A 236 -12.66 -23.64 13.57
C SER A 236 -12.03 -24.70 12.67
N GLY A 237 -12.82 -25.65 12.15
CA GLY A 237 -12.26 -26.67 11.26
C GLY A 237 -13.25 -27.62 10.64
N ASP A 238 -12.89 -28.14 9.46
CA ASP A 238 -13.59 -29.19 8.73
C ASP A 238 -12.61 -29.90 7.78
N ASN A 239 -13.07 -31.01 7.16
CA ASN A 239 -12.32 -31.74 6.15
C ASN A 239 -13.00 -31.59 4.78
N ILE A 240 -12.19 -31.41 3.75
CA ILE A 240 -12.63 -31.42 2.36
C ILE A 240 -11.90 -32.50 1.56
N PRO A 241 -12.47 -32.97 0.44
CA PRO A 241 -11.79 -33.93 -0.43
C PRO A 241 -10.43 -33.45 -0.90
N GLY A 242 -9.54 -34.36 -1.25
CA GLY A 242 -8.31 -34.03 -1.97
C GLY A 242 -8.60 -33.34 -3.30
N ILE A 243 -7.74 -32.39 -3.68
CA ILE A 243 -7.89 -31.54 -4.87
C ILE A 243 -6.77 -31.90 -5.86
N ALA A 244 -7.14 -32.23 -7.10
CA ALA A 244 -6.17 -32.48 -8.16
C ALA A 244 -5.40 -31.21 -8.55
N ALA A 245 -4.22 -31.36 -9.14
CA ALA A 245 -3.44 -30.23 -9.64
C ALA A 245 -4.25 -29.39 -10.64
N GLY A 246 -4.32 -28.08 -10.41
CA GLY A 246 -5.06 -27.13 -11.23
C GLY A 246 -6.58 -27.14 -11.05
N GLU A 247 -7.10 -27.93 -10.09
CA GLU A 247 -8.53 -27.97 -9.78
C GLU A 247 -8.85 -27.19 -8.49
N SER A 248 -10.13 -26.89 -8.30
CA SER A 248 -10.62 -26.16 -7.13
C SER A 248 -11.78 -26.88 -6.45
N TYR A 249 -11.98 -26.58 -5.18
CA TYR A 249 -13.11 -27.02 -4.38
C TYR A 249 -13.76 -25.84 -3.68
N THR A 250 -15.05 -25.61 -3.91
CA THR A 250 -15.81 -24.59 -3.21
C THR A 250 -16.50 -25.22 -1.99
N TYR A 251 -16.13 -24.72 -0.82
CA TYR A 251 -16.78 -25.09 0.42
C TYR A 251 -18.02 -24.21 0.63
N SER A 252 -19.16 -24.84 0.81
CA SER A 252 -20.47 -24.19 0.99
C SER A 252 -21.26 -24.78 2.16
N GLY A 253 -20.57 -25.21 3.21
CA GLY A 253 -21.18 -25.81 4.38
C GLY A 253 -21.42 -24.81 5.52
N LEU A 254 -22.25 -25.18 6.49
CA LEU A 254 -22.57 -24.38 7.68
C LEU A 254 -21.52 -24.48 8.80
N TYR A 255 -20.35 -25.02 8.56
CA TYR A 255 -19.36 -25.33 9.60
C TYR A 255 -18.53 -24.16 10.06
N PHE A 256 -18.53 -23.03 9.34
CA PHE A 256 -17.88 -21.80 9.71
C PHE A 256 -18.87 -20.63 9.83
N PRO A 257 -19.91 -20.72 10.69
CA PRO A 257 -20.78 -19.59 10.93
C PRO A 257 -19.96 -18.48 11.56
N THR A 258 -19.97 -17.31 10.96
CA THR A 258 -19.31 -16.12 11.48
C THR A 258 -20.30 -15.24 12.22
N THR A 259 -19.88 -14.62 13.29
CA THR A 259 -20.67 -13.64 14.05
C THR A 259 -19.94 -12.33 14.07
N ILE A 260 -20.57 -11.28 13.57
CA ILE A 260 -20.04 -9.93 13.65
C ILE A 260 -20.32 -9.38 15.03
N MET A 261 -19.27 -8.95 15.73
CA MET A 261 -19.37 -8.45 17.11
C MET A 261 -20.09 -7.10 17.18
N ASN A 262 -20.86 -6.88 18.22
CA ASN A 262 -21.54 -5.62 18.47
C ASN A 262 -20.58 -4.44 18.80
N SER A 263 -19.30 -4.71 18.94
CA SER A 263 -18.28 -3.69 19.22
C SER A 263 -17.57 -3.15 17.97
N ILE A 264 -17.94 -3.64 16.78
CA ILE A 264 -17.37 -3.15 15.54
C ILE A 264 -17.77 -1.68 15.29
N ILE A 265 -16.85 -0.89 14.80
CA ILE A 265 -17.07 0.49 14.36
C ILE A 265 -16.80 0.60 12.86
N ASP A 266 -17.38 1.60 12.22
CA ASP A 266 -17.22 1.81 10.78
C ASP A 266 -15.72 1.99 10.44
N GLY A 267 -15.23 1.15 9.53
CA GLY A 267 -13.82 1.09 9.12
C GLY A 267 -12.97 0.05 9.84
N ASP A 268 -13.53 -0.72 10.80
CA ASP A 268 -12.82 -1.86 11.37
C ASP A 268 -12.70 -2.99 10.32
N GLU A 269 -11.56 -3.68 10.35
CA GLU A 269 -11.26 -4.82 9.48
C GLU A 269 -11.18 -6.11 10.30
N GLY A 270 -11.69 -7.20 9.75
CA GLY A 270 -11.55 -8.54 10.30
C GLY A 270 -10.71 -9.42 9.36
N LEU A 271 -9.76 -10.16 9.91
CA LEU A 271 -8.91 -11.08 9.16
C LEU A 271 -9.28 -12.52 9.50
N VAL A 272 -9.50 -13.34 8.46
CA VAL A 272 -9.67 -14.79 8.58
C VAL A 272 -8.42 -15.47 8.01
N ASN A 273 -7.72 -16.22 8.85
CA ASN A 273 -6.55 -17.00 8.45
C ASN A 273 -6.95 -18.46 8.27
N PHE A 274 -6.62 -19.04 7.14
CA PHE A 274 -6.83 -20.44 6.81
C PHE A 274 -5.54 -21.24 7.01
N SER A 275 -5.63 -22.37 7.69
CA SER A 275 -4.57 -23.38 7.77
C SER A 275 -5.10 -24.67 7.16
N MET A 276 -4.50 -25.12 6.08
CA MET A 276 -4.88 -26.33 5.34
C MET A 276 -3.77 -27.36 5.48
N SER A 277 -4.11 -28.60 5.82
CA SER A 277 -3.13 -29.67 5.97
C SER A 277 -3.60 -30.97 5.36
N SER A 278 -2.69 -31.71 4.72
CA SER A 278 -2.89 -33.03 4.18
C SER A 278 -1.66 -33.91 4.44
N GLU A 279 -1.62 -35.15 3.92
CA GLU A 279 -0.42 -36.00 4.02
C GLU A 279 0.79 -35.38 3.30
N GLU A 280 0.57 -34.57 2.28
CA GLU A 280 1.61 -33.96 1.43
C GLU A 280 2.18 -32.66 1.99
N GLY A 281 1.47 -31.97 2.88
CA GLY A 281 1.99 -30.73 3.46
C GLY A 281 0.99 -29.92 4.27
N THR A 282 1.42 -28.68 4.61
CA THR A 282 0.58 -27.68 5.28
C THR A 282 0.75 -26.34 4.56
N TRP A 283 -0.36 -25.66 4.31
CA TRP A 283 -0.43 -24.37 3.64
C TRP A 283 -1.26 -23.39 4.47
N ASN A 284 -0.89 -22.13 4.44
CA ASN A 284 -1.62 -21.05 5.11
C ASN A 284 -2.00 -19.99 4.07
N SER A 285 -3.19 -19.43 4.24
CA SER A 285 -3.75 -18.40 3.36
C SER A 285 -4.52 -17.36 4.17
#